data_00eece7a67b55d17982f6be248eca43e
#
_entry.id   00eece7a67b55d17982f6be248eca43e
#
_cell.length_a   1.000
_cell.length_b   1.000
_cell.length_c   1.000
_cell.angle_alpha   90.00
_cell.angle_beta   90.00
_cell.angle_gamma   90.00
#
_symmetry.space_group_name_H-M   'P 1'
#
loop_
_entity.id
_entity.type
_entity.pdbx_description
1 polymer ?
#
loop_
_entity_poly.entity_id
_entity_poly.type
_entity_poly.pdbx_seq_one_letter_code
_entity_poly.pdbx_strand_id
1 'polypeptide(L)'
;MVQTNKIQTKEFRNRWIEYIHNLQNAICTALEAADDKANFVEEEWQRKPDGTGGGGRTRVIANGNIFEKGGVNTSVVFGGLTDAMRKVLKMQDELKEGGSWFACGLSLVLHPQNPYVPTVHANWRYFELYNEVGDVVARWFGGGTDLTPYYLFEEDAKHFHQTIKNTMDKFDKSFYPKYKKQCDEYFVNSHRNNEARGIGGVFYDHLTPTDDTDAEKLFQFQQANGNAFLAGYLPILNKRKDFTYGDREKRWQEIRRGRYVEFNLLHDRGTIFGLKTSGRTESILMSLPPTVRFEYNYQPEKGSEEDKLLQVCLQPKDWLNEVEDMDANEWARRVNTTC
;
A
#
# COMPACT_ATOMS: atom_id res chain seq x y z
N MET A 1 -3.19 -27.94 25.89
CA MET A 1 -2.45 -27.13 24.91
C MET A 1 -3.36 -26.52 23.82
N VAL A 2 -4.27 -27.28 23.15
CA VAL A 2 -5.13 -26.77 22.08
C VAL A 2 -6.06 -25.61 22.48
N GLN A 3 -6.61 -25.64 23.69
CA GLN A 3 -7.53 -24.60 24.17
C GLN A 3 -6.82 -23.27 24.50
N THR A 4 -5.57 -23.34 24.96
CA THR A 4 -4.74 -22.16 25.26
C THR A 4 -4.34 -21.42 23.98
N ASN A 5 -3.98 -22.12 22.90
CA ASN A 5 -3.64 -21.52 21.61
C ASN A 5 -4.81 -20.78 20.96
N LYS A 6 -6.06 -21.32 21.07
CA LYS A 6 -7.25 -20.65 20.52
C LYS A 6 -7.59 -19.32 21.24
N ILE A 7 -7.37 -19.24 22.55
CA ILE A 7 -7.60 -18.03 23.32
C ILE A 7 -6.55 -16.97 22.96
N GLN A 8 -5.26 -17.32 22.92
CA GLN A 8 -4.17 -16.41 22.53
C GLN A 8 -4.36 -15.84 21.11
N THR A 9 -4.78 -16.67 20.16
CA THR A 9 -5.06 -16.21 18.79
C THR A 9 -6.20 -15.18 18.74
N LYS A 10 -7.27 -15.39 19.53
CA LYS A 10 -8.39 -14.44 19.58
C LYS A 10 -7.97 -13.10 20.20
N GLU A 11 -7.19 -13.11 21.24
CA GLU A 11 -6.65 -11.90 21.87
C GLU A 11 -5.72 -11.14 20.93
N PHE A 12 -4.87 -11.85 20.19
CA PHE A 12 -3.99 -11.27 19.20
C PHE A 12 -4.78 -10.58 18.06
N ARG A 13 -5.83 -11.22 17.54
CA ARG A 13 -6.73 -10.62 16.56
C ARG A 13 -7.40 -9.36 17.07
N ASN A 14 -7.92 -9.38 18.32
CA ASN A 14 -8.61 -8.24 18.91
C ASN A 14 -7.67 -7.02 18.99
N ARG A 15 -6.41 -7.23 19.37
CA ARG A 15 -5.39 -6.16 19.39
C ARG A 15 -5.09 -5.62 17.99
N TRP A 16 -5.07 -6.48 16.98
CA TRP A 16 -4.94 -6.05 15.57
C TRP A 16 -6.12 -5.20 15.12
N ILE A 17 -7.34 -5.65 15.40
CA ILE A 17 -8.57 -4.93 15.05
C ILE A 17 -8.59 -3.56 15.75
N GLU A 18 -8.30 -3.52 17.04
CA GLU A 18 -8.22 -2.28 17.79
C GLU A 18 -7.16 -1.34 17.20
N TYR A 19 -5.97 -1.87 16.89
CA TYR A 19 -4.88 -1.08 16.32
C TYR A 19 -5.26 -0.45 14.97
N ILE A 20 -5.80 -1.22 14.03
CA ILE A 20 -6.14 -0.67 12.71
C ILE A 20 -7.26 0.38 12.77
N HIS A 21 -8.20 0.24 13.71
CA HIS A 21 -9.25 1.23 13.94
C HIS A 21 -8.68 2.52 14.55
N ASN A 22 -7.79 2.40 15.53
CA ASN A 22 -7.12 3.54 16.13
C ASN A 22 -6.21 4.25 15.14
N LEU A 23 -5.47 3.50 14.32
CA LEU A 23 -4.64 4.05 13.25
C LEU A 23 -5.49 4.79 12.21
N GLN A 24 -6.63 4.22 11.80
CA GLN A 24 -7.56 4.89 10.88
C GLN A 24 -8.05 6.22 11.48
N ASN A 25 -8.45 6.23 12.75
CA ASN A 25 -8.90 7.44 13.43
C ASN A 25 -7.79 8.51 13.44
N ALA A 26 -6.58 8.14 13.84
CA ALA A 26 -5.44 9.07 13.92
C ALA A 26 -5.09 9.65 12.54
N ILE A 27 -5.05 8.81 11.50
CA ILE A 27 -4.76 9.25 10.13
C ILE A 27 -5.86 10.19 9.63
N CYS A 28 -7.14 9.82 9.73
CA CYS A 28 -8.24 10.66 9.25
C CYS A 28 -8.25 12.02 9.95
N THR A 29 -8.15 12.05 11.29
CA THR A 29 -8.12 13.32 12.04
C THR A 29 -6.97 14.23 11.61
N ALA A 30 -5.77 13.68 11.41
CA ALA A 30 -4.62 14.47 10.98
C ALA A 30 -4.77 15.01 9.54
N LEU A 31 -5.37 14.21 8.63
CA LEU A 31 -5.60 14.63 7.26
C LEU A 31 -6.74 15.66 7.15
N GLU A 32 -7.80 15.53 7.94
CA GLU A 32 -8.87 16.53 8.05
C GLU A 32 -8.32 17.87 8.56
N ALA A 33 -7.49 17.84 9.58
CA ALA A 33 -6.83 19.04 10.09
C ALA A 33 -5.90 19.70 9.06
N ALA A 34 -5.29 18.91 8.18
CA ALA A 34 -4.43 19.45 7.11
C ALA A 34 -5.25 20.02 5.94
N ASP A 35 -6.38 19.41 5.59
CA ASP A 35 -7.27 19.83 4.49
C ASP A 35 -8.05 21.10 4.81
N ASP A 36 -8.47 21.29 6.06
CA ASP A 36 -9.17 22.47 6.61
C ASP A 36 -10.53 22.80 5.93
N LYS A 37 -11.05 21.88 5.10
CA LYS A 37 -12.35 22.05 4.43
C LYS A 37 -13.18 20.80 4.43
N ALA A 38 -12.63 19.68 3.95
CA ALA A 38 -13.36 18.45 3.83
C ALA A 38 -13.10 17.52 5.02
N ASN A 39 -14.12 16.74 5.39
CA ASN A 39 -14.03 15.69 6.39
C ASN A 39 -14.25 14.34 5.74
N PHE A 40 -13.75 13.28 6.39
CA PHE A 40 -14.01 11.92 5.96
C PHE A 40 -15.47 11.54 6.24
N VAL A 41 -16.14 11.05 5.21
CA VAL A 41 -17.46 10.41 5.35
C VAL A 41 -17.22 8.92 5.63
N GLU A 42 -17.76 8.45 6.74
CA GLU A 42 -17.65 7.06 7.18
C GLU A 42 -18.84 6.24 6.70
N GLU A 43 -18.57 5.04 6.22
CA GLU A 43 -19.56 4.02 5.91
C GLU A 43 -19.11 2.69 6.50
N GLU A 44 -19.92 2.14 7.42
CA GLU A 44 -19.76 0.76 7.91
C GLU A 44 -20.47 -0.20 6.95
N TRP A 45 -19.83 -1.34 6.68
CA TRP A 45 -20.40 -2.34 5.79
C TRP A 45 -20.17 -3.76 6.31
N GLN A 46 -21.05 -4.65 5.95
CA GLN A 46 -20.98 -6.09 6.23
C GLN A 46 -20.94 -6.87 4.94
N ARG A 47 -20.23 -8.00 4.91
CA ARG A 47 -20.17 -8.88 3.72
C ARG A 47 -21.53 -9.53 3.46
N LYS A 48 -22.28 -9.84 4.53
CA LYS A 48 -23.64 -10.40 4.45
C LYS A 48 -24.53 -9.69 5.46
N PRO A 49 -25.83 -9.57 5.18
CA PRO A 49 -26.77 -8.87 6.06
C PRO A 49 -26.86 -9.42 7.49
N ASP A 50 -26.55 -10.70 7.67
CA ASP A 50 -26.53 -11.39 8.98
C ASP A 50 -25.22 -11.21 9.74
N GLY A 51 -24.29 -10.40 9.21
CA GLY A 51 -22.96 -10.17 9.78
C GLY A 51 -21.96 -11.30 9.58
N THR A 52 -22.36 -12.41 8.95
CA THR A 52 -21.44 -13.50 8.65
C THR A 52 -20.45 -13.09 7.57
N GLY A 53 -19.19 -13.51 7.75
CA GLY A 53 -18.10 -13.13 6.83
C GLY A 53 -17.40 -11.83 7.19
N GLY A 54 -17.83 -11.14 8.25
CA GLY A 54 -17.22 -9.89 8.71
C GLY A 54 -17.64 -8.67 7.90
N GLY A 55 -16.86 -7.60 8.00
CA GLY A 55 -17.16 -6.32 7.37
C GLY A 55 -15.98 -5.36 7.41
N GLY A 56 -16.27 -4.08 7.38
CA GLY A 56 -15.26 -3.04 7.45
C GLY A 56 -15.84 -1.66 7.62
N ARG A 57 -14.93 -0.71 7.74
CA ARG A 57 -15.23 0.71 7.88
C ARG A 57 -14.47 1.48 6.81
N THR A 58 -15.20 2.00 5.83
CA THR A 58 -14.66 2.81 4.74
C THR A 58 -14.81 4.27 5.11
N ARG A 59 -13.73 5.03 5.03
CA ARG A 59 -13.73 6.49 5.18
C ARG A 59 -13.22 7.14 3.91
N VAL A 60 -14.01 8.02 3.33
CA VAL A 60 -13.68 8.71 2.07
C VAL A 60 -13.72 10.22 2.29
N ILE A 61 -12.63 10.91 1.91
CA ILE A 61 -12.57 12.36 1.79
C ILE A 61 -12.62 12.74 0.31
N ALA A 62 -13.37 13.78 -0.03
CA ALA A 62 -13.48 14.28 -1.40
C ALA A 62 -13.75 15.78 -1.44
N ASN A 63 -13.34 16.43 -2.53
CA ASN A 63 -13.59 17.85 -2.81
C ASN A 63 -13.05 18.79 -1.72
N GLY A 64 -11.96 18.40 -1.07
CA GLY A 64 -11.26 19.20 -0.07
C GLY A 64 -10.42 20.31 -0.68
N ASN A 65 -9.73 21.07 0.17
CA ASN A 65 -8.73 22.03 -0.28
C ASN A 65 -7.46 21.35 -0.76
N ILE A 66 -7.08 20.23 -0.11
CA ILE A 66 -5.87 19.47 -0.42
C ILE A 66 -6.23 18.17 -1.16
N PHE A 67 -7.20 17.41 -0.65
CA PHE A 67 -7.53 16.11 -1.21
C PHE A 67 -8.70 16.20 -2.19
N GLU A 68 -8.40 15.93 -3.47
CA GLU A 68 -9.43 15.79 -4.50
C GLU A 68 -10.28 14.55 -4.23
N LYS A 69 -9.61 13.46 -3.85
CA LYS A 69 -10.23 12.22 -3.35
C LYS A 69 -9.20 11.42 -2.54
N GLY A 70 -9.67 10.77 -1.50
CA GLY A 70 -8.86 9.80 -0.77
C GLY A 70 -9.72 8.87 0.06
N GLY A 71 -9.17 7.76 0.47
CA GLY A 71 -9.84 6.84 1.37
C GLY A 71 -8.88 6.16 2.32
N VAL A 72 -9.39 5.94 3.53
CA VAL A 72 -8.72 5.18 4.59
C VAL A 72 -9.69 4.11 5.06
N ASN A 73 -9.42 2.86 4.69
CA ASN A 73 -10.37 1.76 4.88
C ASN A 73 -9.81 0.72 5.84
N THR A 74 -10.65 0.23 6.75
CA THR A 74 -10.36 -0.96 7.53
C THR A 74 -11.28 -2.10 7.12
N SER A 75 -10.78 -3.33 7.19
CA SER A 75 -11.58 -4.53 6.99
C SER A 75 -11.21 -5.58 8.02
N VAL A 76 -12.23 -6.33 8.47
CA VAL A 76 -12.13 -7.49 9.33
C VAL A 76 -13.04 -8.55 8.74
N VAL A 77 -12.47 -9.48 8.00
CA VAL A 77 -13.22 -10.44 7.18
C VAL A 77 -12.75 -11.87 7.43
N PHE A 78 -13.68 -12.79 7.32
CA PHE A 78 -13.42 -14.22 7.57
C PHE A 78 -14.39 -15.10 6.77
N GLY A 79 -14.07 -16.37 6.67
CA GLY A 79 -14.96 -17.30 5.97
C GLY A 79 -14.38 -18.69 5.82
N GLY A 80 -15.18 -19.58 5.23
CA GLY A 80 -14.70 -20.90 4.82
C GLY A 80 -13.77 -20.81 3.61
N LEU A 81 -12.83 -21.72 3.52
CA LEU A 81 -11.95 -21.84 2.35
C LEU A 81 -12.70 -22.37 1.14
N THR A 82 -12.65 -21.61 0.06
CA THR A 82 -13.15 -22.07 -1.25
C THR A 82 -12.04 -22.71 -2.06
N ASP A 83 -12.38 -23.54 -3.05
CA ASP A 83 -11.40 -24.15 -3.96
C ASP A 83 -10.59 -23.11 -4.74
N ALA A 84 -11.23 -21.97 -5.09
CA ALA A 84 -10.54 -20.87 -5.73
C ALA A 84 -9.44 -20.28 -4.80
N MET A 85 -9.74 -20.12 -3.51
CA MET A 85 -8.76 -19.63 -2.53
C MET A 85 -7.63 -20.64 -2.29
N ARG A 86 -7.94 -21.94 -2.19
CA ARG A 86 -6.92 -22.99 -2.06
C ARG A 86 -5.92 -22.95 -3.21
N LYS A 87 -6.43 -22.76 -4.46
CA LYS A 87 -5.57 -22.61 -5.65
C LYS A 87 -4.69 -21.37 -5.58
N VAL A 88 -5.24 -20.23 -5.18
CA VAL A 88 -4.47 -18.97 -5.07
C VAL A 88 -3.40 -19.06 -3.97
N LEU A 89 -3.74 -19.69 -2.84
CA LEU A 89 -2.82 -19.84 -1.69
C LEU A 89 -1.80 -20.97 -1.90
N LYS A 90 -1.92 -21.78 -2.97
CA LYS A 90 -1.08 -22.95 -3.26
C LYS A 90 -1.07 -24.00 -2.12
N MET A 91 -2.20 -24.14 -1.42
CA MET A 91 -2.34 -25.04 -0.26
C MET A 91 -3.30 -26.20 -0.54
N GLN A 92 -3.36 -26.66 -1.78
CA GLN A 92 -4.28 -27.71 -2.23
C GLN A 92 -4.01 -29.07 -1.59
N ASP A 93 -2.75 -29.36 -1.27
CA ASP A 93 -2.33 -30.62 -0.67
C ASP A 93 -2.42 -30.61 0.86
N GLU A 94 -2.28 -29.45 1.49
CA GLU A 94 -2.29 -29.28 2.94
C GLU A 94 -3.70 -29.14 3.53
N LEU A 95 -4.64 -28.59 2.74
CA LEU A 95 -6.03 -28.32 3.15
C LEU A 95 -7.02 -28.86 2.11
N LYS A 96 -7.17 -30.18 2.08
CA LYS A 96 -8.00 -30.88 1.05
C LYS A 96 -9.47 -30.55 1.13
N GLU A 97 -10.06 -30.52 2.33
CA GLU A 97 -11.46 -30.18 2.57
C GLU A 97 -11.61 -29.36 3.85
N GLY A 98 -12.67 -28.58 3.97
CA GLY A 98 -12.93 -27.77 5.16
C GLY A 98 -11.95 -26.61 5.31
N GLY A 99 -11.80 -26.16 6.55
CA GLY A 99 -10.94 -25.03 6.90
C GLY A 99 -11.59 -23.66 6.73
N SER A 100 -10.95 -22.69 7.32
CA SER A 100 -11.41 -21.30 7.32
C SER A 100 -10.23 -20.33 7.30
N TRP A 101 -10.53 -19.07 7.08
CA TRP A 101 -9.54 -17.99 7.05
C TRP A 101 -10.05 -16.77 7.78
N PHE A 102 -9.12 -15.96 8.25
CA PHE A 102 -9.35 -14.65 8.82
C PHE A 102 -8.35 -13.66 8.21
N ALA A 103 -8.83 -12.47 7.87
CA ALA A 103 -7.99 -11.37 7.41
C ALA A 103 -8.45 -10.06 8.01
N CYS A 104 -7.51 -9.23 8.45
CA CYS A 104 -7.80 -7.85 8.82
C CYS A 104 -6.68 -6.92 8.37
N GLY A 105 -7.02 -5.66 8.17
CA GLY A 105 -6.04 -4.67 7.75
C GLY A 105 -6.63 -3.29 7.53
N LEU A 106 -5.72 -2.34 7.36
CA LEU A 106 -5.97 -0.98 6.92
C LEU A 106 -5.31 -0.78 5.57
N SER A 107 -6.01 -0.12 4.65
CA SER A 107 -5.48 0.33 3.37
C SER A 107 -5.90 1.76 3.10
N LEU A 108 -5.01 2.57 2.54
CA LEU A 108 -5.30 3.95 2.17
C LEU A 108 -4.67 4.35 0.84
N VAL A 109 -5.35 5.25 0.15
CA VAL A 109 -4.80 6.01 -0.99
C VAL A 109 -5.31 7.44 -0.92
N LEU A 110 -4.43 8.41 -1.11
CA LEU A 110 -4.75 9.83 -1.10
C LEU A 110 -4.35 10.47 -2.43
N HIS A 111 -5.30 11.10 -3.11
CA HIS A 111 -5.10 11.82 -4.36
C HIS A 111 -5.25 13.32 -4.13
N PRO A 112 -4.14 14.08 -4.04
CA PRO A 112 -4.17 15.52 -3.80
C PRO A 112 -4.62 16.29 -5.04
N GLN A 113 -5.17 17.49 -4.83
CA GLN A 113 -5.52 18.43 -5.89
C GLN A 113 -4.28 19.03 -6.56
N ASN A 114 -3.33 19.51 -5.73
CA ASN A 114 -2.13 20.15 -6.21
C ASN A 114 -1.17 19.13 -6.83
N PRO A 115 -0.74 19.30 -8.09
CA PRO A 115 0.19 18.41 -8.78
C PRO A 115 1.57 18.28 -8.13
N TYR A 116 1.94 19.20 -7.26
CA TYR A 116 3.22 19.15 -6.54
C TYR A 116 3.15 18.33 -5.26
N VAL A 117 1.94 18.00 -4.78
CA VAL A 117 1.74 17.06 -3.68
C VAL A 117 1.61 15.64 -4.24
N PRO A 118 2.40 14.68 -3.78
CA PRO A 118 2.35 13.31 -4.30
C PRO A 118 1.10 12.56 -3.82
N THR A 119 0.61 11.64 -4.67
CA THR A 119 -0.26 10.55 -4.22
C THR A 119 0.53 9.64 -3.30
N VAL A 120 -0.11 9.13 -2.26
CA VAL A 120 0.47 8.15 -1.34
C VAL A 120 -0.47 6.97 -1.17
N HIS A 121 0.10 5.79 -1.11
CA HIS A 121 -0.55 4.54 -0.77
C HIS A 121 0.11 3.94 0.46
N ALA A 122 -0.69 3.29 1.31
CA ALA A 122 -0.16 2.43 2.38
C ALA A 122 -1.17 1.33 2.72
N ASN A 123 -0.65 0.20 3.20
CA ASN A 123 -1.47 -0.84 3.78
C ASN A 123 -0.71 -1.60 4.87
N TRP A 124 -1.44 -2.13 5.84
CA TRP A 124 -0.96 -3.04 6.88
C TRP A 124 -2.02 -4.10 7.10
N ARG A 125 -1.64 -5.37 6.96
CA ARG A 125 -2.58 -6.48 6.94
C ARG A 125 -2.03 -7.69 7.68
N TYR A 126 -2.97 -8.48 8.22
CA TYR A 126 -2.73 -9.73 8.90
C TYR A 126 -3.68 -10.79 8.37
N PHE A 127 -3.18 -12.01 8.20
CA PHE A 127 -3.93 -13.14 7.67
C PHE A 127 -3.66 -14.40 8.51
N GLU A 128 -4.70 -15.20 8.70
CA GLU A 128 -4.64 -16.51 9.33
C GLU A 128 -5.41 -17.54 8.51
N LEU A 129 -4.90 -18.75 8.53
CA LEU A 129 -5.49 -19.91 7.90
C LEU A 129 -5.69 -21.02 8.93
N TYR A 130 -6.83 -21.67 8.86
CA TYR A 130 -7.25 -22.68 9.80
C TYR A 130 -7.60 -23.98 9.09
N ASN A 131 -7.26 -25.11 9.73
CA ASN A 131 -7.74 -26.43 9.31
C ASN A 131 -9.22 -26.63 9.70
N GLU A 132 -9.76 -27.79 9.37
CA GLU A 132 -11.15 -28.18 9.64
C GLU A 132 -11.51 -28.24 11.14
N VAL A 133 -10.51 -28.53 12.00
CA VAL A 133 -10.71 -28.57 13.46
C VAL A 133 -10.48 -27.20 14.13
N GLY A 134 -10.12 -26.19 13.34
CA GLY A 134 -9.95 -24.80 13.76
C GLY A 134 -8.58 -24.49 14.38
N ASP A 135 -7.55 -25.26 14.07
CA ASP A 135 -6.17 -24.95 14.44
C ASP A 135 -5.53 -24.06 13.36
N VAL A 136 -4.70 -23.09 13.78
CA VAL A 136 -3.94 -22.24 12.86
C VAL A 136 -2.88 -23.07 12.17
N VAL A 137 -2.95 -23.15 10.84
CA VAL A 137 -1.98 -23.84 10.01
C VAL A 137 -1.00 -22.90 9.33
N ALA A 138 -1.41 -21.64 9.14
CA ALA A 138 -0.52 -20.60 8.64
C ALA A 138 -1.01 -19.22 9.11
N ARG A 139 -0.07 -18.30 9.31
CA ARG A 139 -0.33 -16.89 9.56
C ARG A 139 0.78 -16.05 8.98
N TRP A 140 0.45 -14.87 8.48
CA TRP A 140 1.45 -13.95 7.95
C TRP A 140 0.99 -12.50 7.98
N PHE A 141 1.96 -11.64 7.90
CA PHE A 141 1.78 -10.20 7.79
C PHE A 141 2.14 -9.73 6.38
N GLY A 142 1.49 -8.69 5.93
CA GLY A 142 1.82 -7.97 4.73
C GLY A 142 1.64 -6.49 4.92
N GLY A 143 2.28 -5.71 4.09
CA GLY A 143 2.15 -4.27 4.20
C GLY A 143 3.09 -3.52 3.28
N GLY A 144 3.04 -2.21 3.41
CA GLY A 144 3.90 -1.32 2.68
C GLY A 144 3.33 0.09 2.60
N THR A 145 4.18 0.98 2.15
CA THR A 145 3.82 2.36 1.80
C THR A 145 4.70 2.81 0.65
N ASP A 146 4.13 3.50 -0.31
CA ASP A 146 4.85 4.04 -1.46
C ASP A 146 4.32 5.41 -1.87
N LEU A 147 5.21 6.23 -2.45
CA LEU A 147 4.95 7.59 -2.86
C LEU A 147 4.93 7.69 -4.39
N THR A 148 3.88 8.29 -4.92
CA THR A 148 3.67 8.50 -6.37
C THR A 148 3.61 10.00 -6.66
N PRO A 149 4.75 10.68 -6.83
CA PRO A 149 4.80 12.08 -7.21
C PRO A 149 4.46 12.28 -8.68
N TYR A 150 4.08 13.50 -9.04
CA TYR A 150 3.92 13.97 -10.41
C TYR A 150 5.09 14.86 -10.84
N TYR A 151 5.76 15.46 -9.87
CA TYR A 151 7.00 16.21 -10.01
C TYR A 151 8.01 15.72 -9.00
N LEU A 152 9.27 15.57 -9.42
CA LEU A 152 10.33 15.03 -8.59
C LEU A 152 10.92 16.12 -7.71
N PHE A 153 10.85 15.92 -6.40
CA PHE A 153 11.62 16.63 -5.39
C PHE A 153 12.47 15.61 -4.62
N GLU A 154 13.77 15.61 -4.87
CA GLU A 154 14.66 14.59 -4.27
C GLU A 154 14.68 14.65 -2.74
N GLU A 155 14.56 15.84 -2.17
CA GLU A 155 14.47 16.01 -0.71
C GLU A 155 13.22 15.37 -0.11
N ASP A 156 12.09 15.36 -0.84
CA ASP A 156 10.86 14.70 -0.40
C ASP A 156 11.01 13.17 -0.46
N ALA A 157 11.65 12.67 -1.53
CA ALA A 157 11.97 11.26 -1.66
C ALA A 157 12.93 10.81 -0.54
N LYS A 158 14.01 11.56 -0.29
CA LYS A 158 14.96 11.30 0.80
C LYS A 158 14.25 11.29 2.16
N HIS A 159 13.42 12.30 2.44
CA HIS A 159 12.66 12.38 3.70
C HIS A 159 11.74 11.15 3.89
N PHE A 160 10.97 10.80 2.88
CA PHE A 160 10.03 9.67 2.93
C PHE A 160 10.77 8.35 3.21
N HIS A 161 11.76 8.05 2.40
CA HIS A 161 12.57 6.84 2.53
C HIS A 161 13.35 6.79 3.85
N GLN A 162 13.90 7.93 4.32
CA GLN A 162 14.63 7.99 5.59
C GLN A 162 13.71 7.74 6.79
N THR A 163 12.48 8.28 6.76
CA THR A 163 11.49 8.04 7.81
C THR A 163 11.14 6.56 7.93
N ILE A 164 10.92 5.90 6.78
CA ILE A 164 10.66 4.46 6.72
C ILE A 164 11.87 3.67 7.23
N LYS A 165 13.06 3.98 6.72
CA LYS A 165 14.31 3.29 7.12
C LYS A 165 14.56 3.40 8.62
N ASN A 166 14.45 4.60 9.18
CA ASN A 166 14.65 4.84 10.61
C ASN A 166 13.67 4.04 11.49
N THR A 167 12.49 3.77 10.96
CA THR A 167 11.48 2.96 11.64
C THR A 167 11.81 1.48 11.57
N MET A 168 12.18 0.98 10.38
CA MET A 168 12.49 -0.43 10.16
C MET A 168 13.78 -0.87 10.84
N ASP A 169 14.81 -0.02 10.84
CA ASP A 169 16.12 -0.29 11.44
C ASP A 169 16.06 -0.57 12.97
N LYS A 170 14.96 -0.17 13.63
CA LYS A 170 14.72 -0.51 15.04
C LYS A 170 14.42 -1.99 15.27
N PHE A 171 14.00 -2.70 14.23
CA PHE A 171 13.65 -4.11 14.23
C PHE A 171 14.73 -4.96 13.57
N ASP A 172 15.07 -4.61 12.31
CA ASP A 172 16.14 -5.27 11.55
C ASP A 172 16.64 -4.32 10.45
N LYS A 173 17.95 -4.07 10.41
CA LYS A 173 18.58 -3.21 9.40
C LYS A 173 18.49 -3.76 7.97
N SER A 174 18.25 -5.07 7.82
CA SER A 174 18.04 -5.71 6.52
C SER A 174 16.64 -5.47 5.93
N PHE A 175 15.67 -5.04 6.75
CA PHE A 175 14.28 -4.90 6.32
C PHE A 175 14.11 -3.81 5.27
N TYR A 176 14.67 -2.61 5.52
CA TYR A 176 14.50 -1.52 4.57
C TYR A 176 15.07 -1.86 3.18
N PRO A 177 16.33 -2.25 2.98
CA PRO A 177 16.84 -2.55 1.65
C PRO A 177 16.10 -3.70 0.97
N LYS A 178 15.72 -4.74 1.73
CA LYS A 178 14.95 -5.88 1.22
C LYS A 178 13.56 -5.45 0.73
N TYR A 179 12.83 -4.70 1.54
CA TYR A 179 11.43 -4.35 1.23
C TYR A 179 11.33 -3.17 0.27
N LYS A 180 12.34 -2.30 0.22
CA LYS A 180 12.49 -1.30 -0.83
C LYS A 180 12.66 -1.96 -2.20
N LYS A 181 13.55 -2.95 -2.30
CA LYS A 181 13.72 -3.73 -3.53
C LYS A 181 12.41 -4.42 -3.96
N GLN A 182 11.71 -5.07 -3.03
CA GLN A 182 10.41 -5.70 -3.32
C GLN A 182 9.35 -4.68 -3.78
N CYS A 183 9.37 -3.47 -3.25
CA CYS A 183 8.49 -2.38 -3.67
C CYS A 183 8.78 -1.96 -5.12
N ASP A 184 10.05 -1.75 -5.46
CA ASP A 184 10.48 -1.34 -6.80
C ASP A 184 10.16 -2.42 -7.86
N GLU A 185 10.25 -3.69 -7.50
CA GLU A 185 9.91 -4.83 -8.39
C GLU A 185 8.40 -5.02 -8.52
N TYR A 186 7.61 -4.67 -7.51
CA TYR A 186 6.16 -4.91 -7.50
C TYR A 186 5.36 -3.81 -8.20
N PHE A 187 5.66 -2.53 -7.90
CA PHE A 187 4.84 -1.41 -8.38
C PHE A 187 5.26 -0.90 -9.76
N VAL A 188 5.29 -1.80 -10.74
CA VAL A 188 5.69 -1.53 -12.11
C VAL A 188 4.61 -1.88 -13.13
N ASN A 189 4.48 -1.05 -14.16
CA ASN A 189 3.66 -1.31 -15.33
C ASN A 189 4.48 -2.14 -16.34
N SER A 190 4.38 -3.46 -16.28
CA SER A 190 5.18 -4.36 -17.13
C SER A 190 4.94 -4.14 -18.63
N HIS A 191 3.73 -3.74 -19.03
CA HIS A 191 3.36 -3.40 -20.40
C HIS A 191 3.89 -2.02 -20.87
N ARG A 192 4.59 -1.28 -19.98
CA ARG A 192 5.23 0.02 -20.24
C ARG A 192 6.72 0.00 -19.93
N ASN A 193 7.43 -1.01 -20.44
CA ASN A 193 8.88 -1.18 -20.19
C ASN A 193 9.26 -1.17 -18.70
N ASN A 194 8.42 -1.76 -17.86
CA ASN A 194 8.57 -1.78 -16.39
C ASN A 194 8.63 -0.39 -15.76
N GLU A 195 7.93 0.59 -16.32
CA GLU A 195 7.81 1.92 -15.73
C GLU A 195 7.22 1.81 -14.31
N ALA A 196 7.97 2.22 -13.31
CA ALA A 196 7.50 2.28 -11.94
C ALA A 196 6.37 3.31 -11.79
N ARG A 197 5.41 3.02 -10.91
CA ARG A 197 4.29 3.94 -10.69
C ARG A 197 4.71 5.22 -9.94
N GLY A 198 5.81 5.19 -9.19
CA GLY A 198 6.34 6.31 -8.42
C GLY A 198 7.79 6.12 -8.02
N ILE A 199 8.18 6.75 -6.92
CA ILE A 199 9.56 6.71 -6.38
C ILE A 199 9.78 5.57 -5.38
N GLY A 200 8.84 4.65 -5.27
CA GLY A 200 8.89 3.52 -4.36
C GLY A 200 8.57 3.88 -2.91
N GLY A 201 9.09 3.09 -2.06
CA GLY A 201 8.89 3.05 -0.63
C GLY A 201 9.28 1.67 -0.13
N VAL A 202 8.37 0.96 0.54
CA VAL A 202 8.58 -0.43 0.97
C VAL A 202 7.32 -1.26 0.71
N PHE A 203 7.54 -2.51 0.36
CA PHE A 203 6.48 -3.50 0.20
C PHE A 203 6.96 -4.86 0.70
N TYR A 204 6.16 -5.54 1.49
CA TYR A 204 6.41 -6.89 1.97
C TYR A 204 5.11 -7.68 2.04
N ASP A 205 5.23 -8.97 1.76
CA ASP A 205 4.13 -9.93 1.80
C ASP A 205 4.62 -11.26 2.35
N HIS A 206 3.69 -12.07 2.88
CA HIS A 206 4.00 -13.37 3.46
C HIS A 206 5.13 -13.32 4.51
N LEU A 207 5.17 -12.25 5.33
CA LEU A 207 6.07 -12.16 6.47
C LEU A 207 5.55 -13.11 7.56
N THR A 208 6.05 -14.34 7.53
CA THR A 208 5.56 -15.44 8.37
C THR A 208 6.36 -15.50 9.66
N PRO A 209 5.73 -15.43 10.84
CA PRO A 209 6.41 -15.61 12.11
C PRO A 209 6.82 -17.06 12.33
N THR A 210 7.94 -17.27 13.00
CA THR A 210 8.46 -18.58 13.37
C THR A 210 7.76 -19.18 14.62
N ASP A 211 7.27 -18.31 15.50
CA ASP A 211 6.56 -18.64 16.74
C ASP A 211 5.70 -17.47 17.22
N ASP A 212 5.09 -17.58 18.42
CA ASP A 212 4.26 -16.53 18.99
C ASP A 212 5.05 -15.30 19.43
N THR A 213 6.30 -15.48 19.88
CA THR A 213 7.20 -14.38 20.25
C THR A 213 7.57 -13.56 19.02
N ASP A 214 7.87 -14.24 17.93
CA ASP A 214 8.16 -13.61 16.66
C ASP A 214 6.93 -12.91 16.07
N ALA A 215 5.73 -13.52 16.19
CA ALA A 215 4.48 -12.88 15.81
C ALA A 215 4.24 -11.56 16.56
N GLU A 216 4.57 -11.50 17.84
CA GLU A 216 4.47 -10.28 18.63
C GLU A 216 5.45 -9.19 18.16
N LYS A 217 6.69 -9.56 17.83
CA LYS A 217 7.68 -8.64 17.24
C LYS A 217 7.23 -8.12 15.89
N LEU A 218 6.68 -8.98 15.05
CA LEU A 218 6.15 -8.58 13.75
C LEU A 218 4.91 -7.68 13.88
N PHE A 219 4.07 -7.89 14.88
CA PHE A 219 2.98 -6.98 15.18
C PHE A 219 3.50 -5.59 15.60
N GLN A 220 4.48 -5.53 16.50
CA GLN A 220 5.13 -4.28 16.89
C GLN A 220 5.80 -3.58 15.68
N PHE A 221 6.42 -4.33 14.78
CA PHE A 221 6.95 -3.83 13.52
C PHE A 221 5.85 -3.20 12.65
N GLN A 222 4.69 -3.85 12.50
CA GLN A 222 3.55 -3.31 11.76
C GLN A 222 3.03 -2.01 12.41
N GLN A 223 2.90 -2.00 13.75
CA GLN A 223 2.47 -0.82 14.48
C GLN A 223 3.45 0.35 14.30
N ALA A 224 4.74 0.11 14.38
CA ALA A 224 5.75 1.15 14.19
C ALA A 224 5.68 1.76 12.77
N ASN A 225 5.52 0.92 11.74
CA ASN A 225 5.39 1.39 10.36
C ASN A 225 4.10 2.17 10.13
N GLY A 226 2.97 1.70 10.67
CA GLY A 226 1.71 2.44 10.57
C GLY A 226 1.77 3.80 11.28
N ASN A 227 2.32 3.83 12.47
CA ASN A 227 2.45 5.06 13.26
C ASN A 227 3.43 6.07 12.63
N ALA A 228 4.40 5.61 11.82
CA ALA A 228 5.33 6.47 11.10
C ALA A 228 4.74 7.12 9.84
N PHE A 229 3.58 6.67 9.36
CA PHE A 229 2.97 7.14 8.10
C PHE A 229 2.81 8.66 8.04
N LEU A 230 2.21 9.25 9.06
CA LEU A 230 1.98 10.70 9.10
C LEU A 230 3.29 11.49 9.14
N ALA A 231 4.30 11.00 9.85
CA ALA A 231 5.62 11.63 9.90
C ALA A 231 6.35 11.58 8.54
N GLY A 232 6.08 10.54 7.74
CA GLY A 232 6.61 10.43 6.38
C GLY A 232 5.89 11.32 5.36
N TYR A 233 4.57 11.48 5.48
CA TYR A 233 3.76 12.14 4.46
C TYR A 233 3.42 13.61 4.73
N LEU A 234 3.00 13.97 5.95
CA LEU A 234 2.54 15.34 6.26
C LEU A 234 3.59 16.43 6.03
N PRO A 235 4.89 16.25 6.33
CA PRO A 235 5.89 17.26 6.01
C PRO A 235 5.98 17.58 4.52
N ILE A 236 5.89 16.55 3.66
CA ILE A 236 5.88 16.69 2.21
C ILE A 236 4.64 17.45 1.75
N LEU A 237 3.46 17.01 2.20
CA LEU A 237 2.19 17.67 1.92
C LEU A 237 2.22 19.14 2.28
N ASN A 238 2.61 19.48 3.53
CA ASN A 238 2.64 20.86 4.01
C ASN A 238 3.64 21.74 3.26
N LYS A 239 4.73 21.16 2.77
CA LYS A 239 5.75 21.88 1.98
C LYS A 239 5.25 22.21 0.57
N ARG A 240 4.38 21.38 -0.02
CA ARG A 240 3.99 21.44 -1.44
C ARG A 240 2.56 21.95 -1.69
N LYS A 241 1.68 21.89 -0.71
CA LYS A 241 0.24 22.17 -0.89
C LYS A 241 -0.08 23.56 -1.44
N ASP A 242 0.78 24.55 -1.14
CA ASP A 242 0.57 25.95 -1.51
C ASP A 242 1.35 26.36 -2.78
N PHE A 243 2.00 25.42 -3.47
CA PHE A 243 2.70 25.71 -4.71
C PHE A 243 1.69 26.08 -5.82
N THR A 244 1.98 27.17 -6.52
CA THR A 244 1.16 27.61 -7.66
C THR A 244 1.36 26.67 -8.84
N TYR A 245 0.26 26.29 -9.50
CA TYR A 245 0.27 25.44 -10.69
C TYR A 245 -0.77 25.91 -11.72
N GLY A 246 -0.60 25.48 -12.96
CA GLY A 246 -1.51 25.78 -14.06
C GLY A 246 -2.01 24.53 -14.79
N ASP A 247 -2.57 24.75 -15.97
CA ASP A 247 -3.15 23.67 -16.80
C ASP A 247 -2.11 22.61 -17.24
N ARG A 248 -0.85 23.03 -17.42
CA ARG A 248 0.25 22.11 -17.78
C ARG A 248 0.47 21.09 -16.69
N GLU A 249 0.64 21.53 -15.45
CA GLU A 249 0.89 20.69 -14.30
C GLU A 249 -0.33 19.79 -14.02
N LYS A 250 -1.55 20.33 -14.14
CA LYS A 250 -2.77 19.55 -13.95
C LYS A 250 -2.93 18.46 -15.02
N ARG A 251 -2.68 18.80 -16.29
CA ARG A 251 -2.69 17.83 -17.41
C ARG A 251 -1.68 16.71 -17.16
N TRP A 252 -0.46 17.04 -16.73
CA TRP A 252 0.56 16.04 -16.41
C TRP A 252 0.14 15.14 -15.25
N GLN A 253 -0.39 15.70 -14.19
CA GLN A 253 -0.95 14.95 -13.07
C GLN A 253 -1.98 13.91 -13.56
N GLU A 254 -2.92 14.33 -14.41
CA GLU A 254 -3.96 13.43 -14.95
C GLU A 254 -3.37 12.32 -15.82
N ILE A 255 -2.33 12.60 -16.62
CA ILE A 255 -1.62 11.58 -17.41
C ILE A 255 -0.93 10.57 -16.49
N ARG A 256 -0.23 11.02 -15.46
CA ARG A 256 0.43 10.14 -14.48
C ARG A 256 -0.59 9.32 -13.66
N ARG A 257 -1.73 9.89 -13.34
CA ARG A 257 -2.87 9.18 -12.74
C ARG A 257 -3.38 8.06 -13.66
N GLY A 258 -3.34 8.24 -14.96
CA GLY A 258 -3.61 7.17 -15.94
C GLY A 258 -2.67 5.98 -15.73
N ARG A 259 -1.36 6.19 -15.53
CA ARG A 259 -0.38 5.13 -15.22
C ARG A 259 -0.67 4.43 -13.89
N TYR A 260 -1.08 5.20 -12.88
CA TYR A 260 -1.52 4.67 -11.60
C TYR A 260 -2.75 3.74 -11.74
N VAL A 261 -3.74 4.16 -12.52
CA VAL A 261 -4.94 3.35 -12.80
C VAL A 261 -4.60 2.08 -13.57
N GLU A 262 -3.73 2.18 -14.59
CA GLU A 262 -3.26 0.99 -15.32
C GLU A 262 -2.66 -0.05 -14.38
N PHE A 263 -1.75 0.37 -13.47
CA PHE A 263 -1.18 -0.54 -12.49
C PHE A 263 -2.26 -1.19 -11.62
N ASN A 264 -3.12 -0.39 -11.01
CA ASN A 264 -4.11 -0.90 -10.07
C ASN A 264 -5.12 -1.86 -10.70
N LEU A 265 -5.54 -1.61 -11.95
CA LEU A 265 -6.52 -2.48 -12.61
C LEU A 265 -5.91 -3.71 -13.28
N LEU A 266 -4.67 -3.61 -13.78
CA LEU A 266 -4.05 -4.67 -14.58
C LEU A 266 -3.05 -5.52 -13.79
N HIS A 267 -2.37 -4.96 -12.79
CA HIS A 267 -1.22 -5.59 -12.15
C HIS A 267 -1.36 -5.75 -10.63
N ASP A 268 -2.18 -4.91 -9.95
CA ASP A 268 -2.29 -5.01 -8.51
C ASP A 268 -3.01 -6.29 -8.08
N ARG A 269 -2.24 -7.19 -7.44
CA ARG A 269 -2.77 -8.47 -6.96
C ARG A 269 -3.90 -8.30 -5.96
N GLY A 270 -3.84 -7.26 -5.13
CA GLY A 270 -4.87 -6.96 -4.12
C GLY A 270 -6.20 -6.57 -4.77
N THR A 271 -6.17 -5.65 -5.73
CA THR A 271 -7.33 -5.23 -6.52
C THR A 271 -7.95 -6.41 -7.28
N ILE A 272 -7.11 -7.16 -8.02
CA ILE A 272 -7.57 -8.31 -8.82
C ILE A 272 -8.18 -9.39 -7.92
N PHE A 273 -7.52 -9.72 -6.80
CA PHE A 273 -8.04 -10.68 -5.83
C PHE A 273 -9.36 -10.22 -5.23
N GLY A 274 -9.44 -8.97 -4.77
CA GLY A 274 -10.65 -8.41 -4.17
C GLY A 274 -11.84 -8.48 -5.12
N LEU A 275 -11.67 -8.07 -6.37
CA LEU A 275 -12.74 -8.12 -7.38
C LEU A 275 -13.14 -9.56 -7.71
N LYS A 276 -12.19 -10.49 -7.85
CA LYS A 276 -12.47 -11.91 -8.14
C LYS A 276 -13.12 -12.68 -6.98
N THR A 277 -12.94 -12.23 -5.75
CA THR A 277 -13.50 -12.88 -4.55
C THR A 277 -14.75 -12.19 -4.01
N SER A 278 -15.41 -11.40 -4.84
CA SER A 278 -16.63 -10.65 -4.47
C SER A 278 -16.41 -9.71 -3.27
N GLY A 279 -15.23 -9.08 -3.21
CA GLY A 279 -14.96 -7.98 -2.30
C GLY A 279 -15.86 -6.78 -2.63
N ARG A 280 -16.05 -5.88 -1.66
CA ARG A 280 -16.87 -4.69 -1.86
C ARG A 280 -16.20 -3.77 -2.91
N THR A 281 -16.80 -3.71 -4.11
CA THR A 281 -16.25 -2.98 -5.26
C THR A 281 -15.97 -1.51 -4.95
N GLU A 282 -16.89 -0.83 -4.27
CA GLU A 282 -16.74 0.59 -3.90
C GLU A 282 -15.52 0.83 -2.99
N SER A 283 -15.28 -0.08 -2.01
CA SER A 283 -14.12 0.01 -1.13
C SER A 283 -12.79 -0.33 -1.82
N ILE A 284 -12.83 -1.09 -2.92
CA ILE A 284 -11.66 -1.42 -3.74
C ILE A 284 -11.35 -0.26 -4.70
N LEU A 285 -12.35 0.16 -5.50
CA LEU A 285 -12.16 1.16 -6.55
C LEU A 285 -12.10 2.61 -6.03
N MET A 286 -12.40 2.83 -4.74
CA MET A 286 -12.14 4.13 -4.13
C MET A 286 -10.66 4.54 -4.19
N SER A 287 -9.74 3.58 -4.31
CA SER A 287 -8.31 3.81 -4.47
C SER A 287 -7.93 4.53 -5.77
N LEU A 288 -8.83 4.58 -6.74
CA LEU A 288 -8.58 5.25 -8.02
C LEU A 288 -8.82 6.76 -7.92
N PRO A 289 -8.03 7.58 -8.63
CA PRO A 289 -8.23 9.03 -8.69
C PRO A 289 -9.57 9.36 -9.38
N PRO A 290 -10.17 10.53 -9.09
CA PRO A 290 -11.46 10.92 -9.68
C PRO A 290 -11.34 11.25 -11.18
N THR A 291 -10.17 11.75 -11.62
CA THR A 291 -9.90 12.14 -13.00
C THR A 291 -8.58 11.56 -13.47
N VAL A 292 -8.56 11.11 -14.72
CA VAL A 292 -7.38 10.58 -15.42
C VAL A 292 -7.37 11.06 -16.85
N ARG A 293 -6.22 11.01 -17.51
CA ARG A 293 -6.07 11.33 -18.90
C ARG A 293 -5.27 10.26 -19.63
N PHE A 294 -5.84 9.70 -20.68
CA PHE A 294 -5.16 8.79 -21.59
C PHE A 294 -4.92 9.52 -22.92
N GLU A 295 -3.70 9.97 -23.15
CA GLU A 295 -3.31 10.59 -24.39
C GLU A 295 -2.50 9.60 -25.24
N TYR A 296 -2.82 9.54 -26.54
CA TYR A 296 -2.13 8.66 -27.46
C TYR A 296 -0.66 9.08 -27.61
N ASN A 297 0.26 8.16 -27.31
CA ASN A 297 1.71 8.32 -27.46
C ASN A 297 2.30 9.60 -26.85
N TYR A 298 1.73 10.05 -25.71
CA TYR A 298 2.26 11.23 -25.02
C TYR A 298 3.68 10.97 -24.52
N GLN A 299 4.57 11.93 -24.84
CA GLN A 299 5.94 11.98 -24.32
C GLN A 299 6.18 13.38 -23.74
N PRO A 300 6.75 13.51 -22.54
CA PRO A 300 7.13 14.81 -22.02
C PRO A 300 8.28 15.40 -22.83
N GLU A 301 8.40 16.72 -22.81
CA GLU A 301 9.53 17.41 -23.42
C GLU A 301 10.84 16.97 -22.76
N LYS A 302 11.82 16.59 -23.58
CA LYS A 302 13.11 16.10 -23.07
C LYS A 302 13.81 17.14 -22.20
N GLY A 303 14.21 16.74 -21.00
CA GLY A 303 14.85 17.60 -20.02
C GLY A 303 13.89 18.46 -19.18
N SER A 304 12.57 18.38 -19.43
CA SER A 304 11.55 19.00 -18.58
C SER A 304 11.45 18.32 -17.22
N GLU A 305 10.78 18.95 -16.24
CA GLU A 305 10.54 18.37 -14.91
C GLU A 305 9.68 17.09 -14.99
N GLU A 306 8.77 17.03 -15.99
CA GLU A 306 7.98 15.84 -16.29
C GLU A 306 8.86 14.68 -16.79
N ASP A 307 9.83 14.99 -17.67
CA ASP A 307 10.79 14.00 -18.17
C ASP A 307 11.72 13.50 -17.06
N LYS A 308 12.20 14.38 -16.19
CA LYS A 308 13.03 13.99 -15.04
C LYS A 308 12.32 12.95 -14.15
N LEU A 309 11.04 13.16 -13.85
CA LEU A 309 10.26 12.16 -13.12
C LEU A 309 10.13 10.86 -13.91
N LEU A 310 9.84 10.93 -15.22
CA LEU A 310 9.71 9.74 -16.04
C LEU A 310 11.00 8.92 -16.07
N GLN A 311 12.17 9.55 -16.16
CA GLN A 311 13.47 8.85 -16.13
C GLN A 311 13.66 8.09 -14.80
N VAL A 312 13.29 8.68 -13.68
CA VAL A 312 13.34 8.00 -12.38
C VAL A 312 12.34 6.84 -12.28
N CYS A 313 11.16 6.96 -12.90
CA CYS A 313 10.20 5.86 -12.96
C CYS A 313 10.69 4.70 -13.85
N LEU A 314 11.50 4.99 -14.88
CA LEU A 314 12.13 3.97 -15.73
C LEU A 314 13.38 3.34 -15.09
N GLN A 315 14.05 4.06 -14.19
CA GLN A 315 15.25 3.62 -13.50
C GLN A 315 15.17 3.99 -12.01
N PRO A 316 14.53 3.16 -11.16
CA PRO A 316 14.40 3.42 -9.74
C PRO A 316 15.74 3.68 -9.06
N LYS A 317 15.80 4.73 -8.23
CA LYS A 317 17.01 5.15 -7.50
C LYS A 317 17.04 4.60 -6.07
N ASP A 318 18.24 4.47 -5.53
CA ASP A 318 18.47 4.41 -4.09
C ASP A 318 18.55 5.84 -3.54
N TRP A 319 17.50 6.25 -2.82
CA TRP A 319 17.35 7.62 -2.33
C TRP A 319 18.23 7.98 -1.13
N LEU A 320 18.80 6.99 -0.45
CA LEU A 320 19.52 7.17 0.82
C LEU A 320 21.02 6.92 0.70
N ASN A 321 21.42 6.16 -0.29
CA ASN A 321 22.83 5.98 -0.61
C ASN A 321 23.12 6.79 -1.87
N GLU A 322 23.90 7.85 -1.75
CA GLU A 322 24.50 8.51 -2.91
C GLU A 322 25.51 7.52 -3.50
N VAL A 323 25.06 6.64 -4.37
CA VAL A 323 25.96 5.94 -5.28
C VAL A 323 26.30 6.98 -6.34
N GLU A 324 27.57 7.38 -6.42
CA GLU A 324 28.13 7.99 -7.62
C GLU A 324 27.57 7.23 -8.82
N ASP A 325 27.10 7.93 -9.84
CA ASP A 325 26.41 7.41 -11.03
C ASP A 325 26.89 6.02 -11.45
N MET A 326 26.15 4.97 -11.09
CA MET A 326 26.42 3.65 -11.62
C MET A 326 26.10 3.67 -13.12
N ASP A 327 27.11 3.41 -13.94
CA ASP A 327 27.03 3.30 -15.38
C ASP A 327 25.84 2.38 -15.77
N ALA A 328 24.97 2.86 -16.67
CA ALA A 328 23.81 2.14 -17.17
C ALA A 328 24.14 0.70 -17.65
N ASN A 329 25.41 0.43 -18.00
CA ASN A 329 25.92 -0.87 -18.39
C ASN A 329 26.08 -1.85 -17.21
N GLU A 330 26.28 -1.38 -15.99
CA GLU A 330 26.42 -2.24 -14.81
C GLU A 330 25.07 -2.73 -14.29
N TRP A 331 24.01 -1.90 -14.42
CA TRP A 331 22.66 -2.28 -14.11
C TRP A 331 22.15 -3.37 -15.06
N ALA A 332 22.39 -3.21 -16.39
CA ALA A 332 22.00 -4.20 -17.40
C ALA A 332 22.66 -5.58 -17.19
N ARG A 333 23.89 -5.64 -16.64
CA ARG A 333 24.58 -6.88 -16.31
C ARG A 333 23.97 -7.61 -15.11
N ARG A 334 23.46 -6.89 -14.10
CA ARG A 334 22.83 -7.51 -12.90
C ARG A 334 21.46 -8.10 -13.18
N VAL A 335 20.70 -7.51 -14.10
CA VAL A 335 19.38 -8.04 -14.50
C VAL A 335 19.51 -9.33 -15.33
N ASN A 336 20.60 -9.49 -16.11
CA ASN A 336 20.82 -10.66 -16.97
C ASN A 336 21.48 -11.85 -16.26
N THR A 337 21.82 -11.76 -14.98
CA THR A 337 22.46 -12.85 -14.21
C THR A 337 21.50 -13.62 -13.29
N THR A 338 20.21 -13.36 -13.37
CA THR A 338 19.17 -14.07 -12.59
C THR A 338 18.05 -14.61 -13.49
N CYS A 339 18.45 -15.35 -14.55
CA CYS A 339 17.58 -16.29 -15.26
C CYS A 339 18.02 -17.73 -14.95
#